data_ff0ec7704255142bc37827ce71b69eb9
#
_entry.id   ff0ec7704255142bc37827ce71b69eb9
#
_cell.length_a   1.000
_cell.length_b   1.000
_cell.length_c   1.000
_cell.angle_alpha   90.00
_cell.angle_beta   90.00
_cell.angle_gamma   90.00
#
_symmetry.space_group_name_H-M   'P 1'
#
loop_
_entity.id
_entity.type
_entity.pdbx_description
1 polymer ?
#
loop_
_entity_poly.entity_id
_entity_poly.type
_entity_poly.pdbx_seq_one_letter_code
_entity_poly.pdbx_strand_id
1 'polypeptide(L)'
;ISSSKPNLTVSNESHDISKLSPTKTSTVSIDAELVAQVGGSQIALYDKSGDAFYDLISAFHKSVRGSDPDAALYWYARILQGGGDALYVGRRLLAIASEDIGNADPRAMQLAVNAWDTFHRVGPSEGERAIAQATVYMALAPKSNAVYQAFNKAKIVAEQTSTLDVPDHLKNATSDITQALGHGDTYRYAHDETNAFAGGENYFPQALAQAKGYDTNFYKPTERGLEKQLKDKLQYLNQLNRESNDQRY
;
A
#
# COMPACT_ATOMS: atom_id res chain seq x y z
N ILE A 1 9.90 -68.00 -27.27
CA ILE A 1 8.95 -68.26 -28.37
C ILE A 1 8.96 -66.99 -29.25
N SER A 2 9.64 -67.22 -30.39
CA SER A 2 9.57 -66.68 -31.74
C SER A 2 9.17 -65.19 -31.92
N SER A 3 10.20 -64.44 -32.21
CA SER A 3 10.24 -63.13 -32.89
C SER A 3 9.89 -63.29 -34.36
N SER A 4 9.03 -62.45 -34.88
CA SER A 4 8.96 -62.15 -36.31
C SER A 4 8.85 -60.63 -36.55
N LYS A 5 9.94 -60.13 -37.15
CA LYS A 5 10.00 -58.74 -37.66
C LYS A 5 9.35 -58.73 -39.06
N PRO A 6 8.60 -57.72 -39.44
CA PRO A 6 8.23 -57.51 -40.82
C PRO A 6 9.31 -56.75 -41.57
N ASN A 7 9.68 -57.28 -42.74
CA ASN A 7 10.55 -56.70 -43.74
C ASN A 7 9.81 -55.54 -44.42
N LEU A 8 10.36 -54.34 -44.34
CA LEU A 8 9.95 -53.20 -45.14
C LEU A 8 10.85 -53.12 -46.38
N THR A 9 10.33 -53.48 -47.52
CA THR A 9 10.94 -53.23 -48.84
C THR A 9 10.72 -51.75 -49.19
N VAL A 10 11.80 -51.01 -49.30
CA VAL A 10 11.79 -49.63 -49.78
C VAL A 10 11.83 -49.67 -51.33
N SER A 11 10.74 -49.33 -51.99
CA SER A 11 10.71 -49.03 -53.41
C SER A 11 11.19 -47.61 -53.65
N ASN A 12 12.32 -47.48 -54.31
CA ASN A 12 12.83 -46.19 -54.83
C ASN A 12 11.99 -45.81 -56.07
N GLU A 13 10.98 -44.97 -55.86
CA GLU A 13 10.41 -44.19 -56.98
C GLU A 13 11.04 -42.82 -56.95
N SER A 14 11.87 -42.56 -57.97
CA SER A 14 12.40 -41.22 -58.26
C SER A 14 11.27 -40.34 -58.77
N HIS A 15 10.74 -39.50 -57.90
CA HIS A 15 9.80 -38.43 -58.32
C HIS A 15 10.60 -37.30 -58.96
N ASP A 16 10.28 -37.08 -60.20
CA ASP A 16 10.82 -35.94 -61.01
C ASP A 16 10.27 -34.62 -60.49
N ILE A 17 11.11 -33.86 -59.79
CA ILE A 17 10.80 -32.57 -59.16
C ILE A 17 10.66 -31.40 -60.20
N SER A 18 10.82 -31.68 -61.53
CA SER A 18 10.79 -30.63 -62.56
C SER A 18 9.39 -30.12 -62.90
N LYS A 19 8.29 -30.60 -62.25
CA LYS A 19 6.92 -30.22 -62.52
C LYS A 19 6.20 -29.47 -61.41
N LEU A 20 6.90 -29.02 -60.40
CA LEU A 20 6.27 -28.15 -59.37
C LEU A 20 6.22 -26.72 -59.89
N SER A 21 5.03 -26.32 -60.29
CA SER A 21 4.72 -24.90 -60.57
C SER A 21 5.02 -24.06 -59.30
N PRO A 22 5.59 -22.86 -59.42
CA PRO A 22 5.88 -22.02 -58.24
C PRO A 22 4.56 -21.72 -57.56
N THR A 23 4.41 -22.21 -56.34
CA THR A 23 3.31 -21.81 -55.45
C THR A 23 3.37 -20.30 -55.30
N LYS A 24 2.34 -19.61 -55.72
CA LYS A 24 2.21 -18.16 -55.49
C LYS A 24 2.21 -17.95 -53.98
N THR A 25 3.33 -17.49 -53.46
CA THR A 25 3.42 -17.00 -52.12
C THR A 25 2.61 -15.69 -52.05
N SER A 26 1.39 -15.77 -51.57
CA SER A 26 0.62 -14.58 -51.29
C SER A 26 1.21 -13.94 -50.04
N THR A 27 1.99 -12.89 -50.22
CA THR A 27 2.40 -12.03 -49.11
C THR A 27 1.17 -11.31 -48.58
N VAL A 28 0.73 -11.67 -47.37
CA VAL A 28 -0.27 -10.91 -46.63
C VAL A 28 0.46 -9.68 -46.08
N SER A 29 0.06 -8.51 -46.59
CA SER A 29 0.53 -7.23 -46.04
C SER A 29 -0.23 -6.96 -44.76
N ILE A 30 0.47 -6.85 -43.65
CA ILE A 30 -0.10 -6.41 -42.35
C ILE A 30 -0.01 -4.89 -42.34
N ASP A 31 -1.10 -4.21 -42.69
CA ASP A 31 -1.21 -2.77 -42.59
C ASP A 31 -1.97 -2.34 -41.32
N ALA A 32 -1.98 -1.04 -41.04
CA ALA A 32 -2.61 -0.48 -39.83
C ALA A 32 -4.12 -0.75 -39.77
N GLU A 33 -4.76 -0.92 -40.98
CA GLU A 33 -6.18 -1.19 -41.06
C GLU A 33 -6.51 -2.63 -40.69
N LEU A 34 -5.72 -3.60 -41.12
CA LEU A 34 -5.82 -5.00 -40.71
C LEU A 34 -5.52 -5.20 -39.21
N VAL A 35 -4.54 -4.49 -38.67
CA VAL A 35 -4.26 -4.46 -37.23
C VAL A 35 -5.44 -3.91 -36.45
N ALA A 36 -6.05 -2.83 -36.91
CA ALA A 36 -7.27 -2.27 -36.30
C ALA A 36 -8.48 -3.21 -36.37
N GLN A 37 -8.67 -3.94 -37.50
CA GLN A 37 -9.76 -4.90 -37.67
C GLN A 37 -9.57 -6.14 -36.78
N VAL A 38 -8.36 -6.67 -36.65
CA VAL A 38 -8.07 -7.89 -35.87
C VAL A 38 -7.95 -7.56 -34.39
N GLY A 39 -7.41 -6.40 -34.06
CA GLY A 39 -7.24 -5.93 -32.67
C GLY A 39 -8.53 -5.43 -32.02
N GLY A 40 -9.63 -5.30 -32.80
CA GLY A 40 -10.85 -4.63 -32.36
C GLY A 40 -10.62 -3.14 -32.13
N SER A 41 -11.71 -2.35 -32.04
CA SER A 41 -11.68 -0.90 -31.80
C SER A 41 -11.12 -0.48 -30.41
N GLN A 42 -10.47 -1.38 -29.72
CA GLN A 42 -10.00 -1.24 -28.35
C GLN A 42 -8.57 -1.80 -28.14
N ILE A 43 -7.65 -1.47 -29.05
CA ILE A 43 -6.28 -1.35 -28.55
C ILE A 43 -6.29 -0.07 -27.71
N ALA A 44 -6.73 -0.20 -26.45
CA ALA A 44 -6.48 0.85 -25.48
C ALA A 44 -4.98 1.11 -25.55
N LEU A 45 -4.60 2.34 -25.85
CA LEU A 45 -3.21 2.81 -25.83
C LEU A 45 -2.68 2.63 -24.40
N TYR A 46 -2.43 1.38 -24.02
CA TYR A 46 -1.88 1.00 -22.73
C TYR A 46 -0.37 0.95 -22.89
N ASP A 47 0.25 2.10 -22.70
CA ASP A 47 1.66 2.16 -22.45
C ASP A 47 1.92 1.88 -20.96
N LYS A 48 2.51 0.72 -20.63
CA LYS A 48 2.83 0.32 -19.24
C LYS A 48 3.72 1.31 -18.50
N SER A 49 4.41 2.18 -19.21
CA SER A 49 5.33 3.19 -18.70
C SER A 49 4.91 4.63 -19.03
N GLY A 50 3.78 4.83 -19.70
CA GLY A 50 3.34 6.14 -20.17
C GLY A 50 2.32 6.84 -19.27
N ASP A 51 2.07 8.11 -19.59
CA ASP A 51 1.16 9.01 -18.86
C ASP A 51 -0.27 8.44 -18.75
N ALA A 52 -0.76 7.73 -19.78
CA ALA A 52 -2.10 7.15 -19.80
C ALA A 52 -2.34 6.10 -18.70
N PHE A 53 -1.33 5.30 -18.36
CA PHE A 53 -1.42 4.34 -17.26
C PHE A 53 -1.47 5.04 -15.90
N TYR A 54 -0.63 6.06 -15.72
CA TYR A 54 -0.63 6.84 -14.48
C TYR A 54 -1.96 7.59 -14.29
N ASP A 55 -2.59 8.04 -15.37
CA ASP A 55 -3.90 8.66 -15.33
C ASP A 55 -4.99 7.68 -14.86
N LEU A 56 -5.00 6.44 -15.38
CA LEU A 56 -5.94 5.40 -14.95
C LEU A 56 -5.78 5.06 -13.46
N ILE A 57 -4.54 4.87 -13.00
CA ILE A 57 -4.24 4.62 -11.56
C ILE A 57 -4.62 5.83 -10.70
N SER A 58 -4.37 7.04 -11.18
CA SER A 58 -4.75 8.28 -10.49
C SER A 58 -6.26 8.41 -10.38
N ALA A 59 -6.99 8.10 -11.46
CA ALA A 59 -8.46 8.11 -11.48
C ALA A 59 -9.03 7.06 -10.51
N PHE A 60 -8.49 5.83 -10.52
CA PHE A 60 -8.82 4.79 -9.55
C PHE A 60 -8.64 5.27 -8.10
N HIS A 61 -7.45 5.77 -7.78
CA HIS A 61 -7.13 6.24 -6.44
C HIS A 61 -8.08 7.35 -5.98
N LYS A 62 -8.31 8.35 -6.85
CA LYS A 62 -9.20 9.48 -6.55
C LYS A 62 -10.65 9.04 -6.36
N SER A 63 -11.12 8.03 -7.11
CA SER A 63 -12.45 7.45 -6.94
C SER A 63 -12.62 6.77 -5.58
N VAL A 64 -11.63 5.96 -5.16
CA VAL A 64 -11.64 5.34 -3.83
C VAL A 64 -11.61 6.40 -2.73
N ARG A 65 -10.73 7.41 -2.86
CA ARG A 65 -10.64 8.54 -1.93
C ARG A 65 -11.94 9.35 -1.88
N GLY A 66 -12.57 9.54 -3.04
CA GLY A 66 -13.81 10.27 -3.20
C GLY A 66 -15.06 9.49 -2.76
N SER A 67 -14.90 8.23 -2.31
CA SER A 67 -15.99 7.36 -1.87
C SER A 67 -17.00 7.01 -2.97
N ASP A 68 -16.50 6.84 -4.22
CA ASP A 68 -17.27 6.37 -5.36
C ASP A 68 -16.82 4.93 -5.71
N PRO A 69 -17.52 3.89 -5.23
CA PRO A 69 -17.17 2.50 -5.50
C PRO A 69 -17.37 2.10 -6.97
N ASP A 70 -18.35 2.66 -7.64
CA ASP A 70 -18.66 2.32 -9.03
C ASP A 70 -17.61 2.89 -9.99
N ALA A 71 -17.21 4.15 -9.80
CA ALA A 71 -16.11 4.74 -10.54
C ALA A 71 -14.78 4.00 -10.25
N ALA A 72 -14.53 3.61 -9.00
CA ALA A 72 -13.34 2.85 -8.64
C ALA A 72 -13.29 1.48 -9.34
N LEU A 73 -14.40 0.73 -9.36
CA LEU A 73 -14.51 -0.54 -10.10
C LEU A 73 -14.35 -0.33 -11.60
N TYR A 74 -14.94 0.74 -12.16
CA TYR A 74 -14.81 1.06 -13.58
C TYR A 74 -13.35 1.30 -13.97
N TRP A 75 -12.62 2.12 -13.21
CA TRP A 75 -11.20 2.39 -13.48
C TRP A 75 -10.33 1.16 -13.28
N TYR A 76 -10.64 0.32 -12.28
CA TYR A 76 -9.96 -0.97 -12.11
C TYR A 76 -10.19 -1.88 -13.34
N ALA A 77 -11.43 -2.04 -13.80
CA ALA A 77 -11.74 -2.81 -14.99
C ALA A 77 -11.04 -2.25 -16.25
N ARG A 78 -10.96 -0.91 -16.40
CA ARG A 78 -10.23 -0.25 -17.49
C ARG A 78 -8.72 -0.58 -17.46
N ILE A 79 -8.12 -0.66 -16.28
CA ILE A 79 -6.72 -1.07 -16.10
C ILE A 79 -6.54 -2.51 -16.59
N LEU A 80 -7.41 -3.43 -16.17
CA LEU A 80 -7.34 -4.85 -16.58
C LEU A 80 -7.56 -5.01 -18.10
N GLN A 81 -8.55 -4.35 -18.67
CA GLN A 81 -8.83 -4.39 -20.11
C GLN A 81 -7.67 -3.86 -20.96
N GLY A 82 -6.93 -2.89 -20.45
CA GLY A 82 -5.70 -2.39 -21.05
C GLY A 82 -4.48 -3.32 -20.88
N GLY A 83 -4.61 -4.50 -20.25
CA GLY A 83 -3.52 -5.43 -19.98
C GLY A 83 -2.68 -5.05 -18.75
N GLY A 84 -3.21 -4.17 -17.88
CA GLY A 84 -2.57 -3.81 -16.61
C GLY A 84 -2.62 -4.92 -15.57
N ASP A 85 -1.63 -4.93 -14.69
CA ASP A 85 -1.51 -5.92 -13.63
C ASP A 85 -2.43 -5.55 -12.45
N ALA A 86 -3.31 -6.48 -12.06
CA ALA A 86 -4.18 -6.34 -10.90
C ALA A 86 -3.40 -6.09 -9.60
N LEU A 87 -2.21 -6.65 -9.46
CA LEU A 87 -1.35 -6.43 -8.32
C LEU A 87 -0.83 -4.98 -8.23
N TYR A 88 -0.77 -4.26 -9.35
CA TYR A 88 -0.46 -2.84 -9.29
C TYR A 88 -1.59 -2.05 -8.59
N VAL A 89 -2.85 -2.43 -8.86
CA VAL A 89 -4.01 -1.88 -8.15
C VAL A 89 -3.99 -2.32 -6.68
N GLY A 90 -3.66 -3.58 -6.39
CA GLY A 90 -3.48 -4.08 -5.02
C GLY A 90 -2.46 -3.27 -4.22
N ARG A 91 -1.29 -2.95 -4.80
CA ARG A 91 -0.30 -2.04 -4.18
C ARG A 91 -0.86 -0.65 -3.91
N ARG A 92 -1.70 -0.14 -4.81
CA ARG A 92 -2.33 1.16 -4.61
C ARG A 92 -3.35 1.13 -3.47
N LEU A 93 -4.08 0.03 -3.30
CA LEU A 93 -4.97 -0.15 -2.14
C LEU A 93 -4.20 -0.13 -0.81
N LEU A 94 -3.00 -0.74 -0.73
CA LEU A 94 -2.15 -0.67 0.46
C LEU A 94 -1.78 0.79 0.80
N ALA A 95 -1.43 1.59 -0.21
CA ALA A 95 -1.16 3.02 -0.01
C ALA A 95 -2.40 3.77 0.49
N ILE A 96 -3.56 3.60 -0.19
CA ILE A 96 -4.83 4.23 0.20
C ILE A 96 -5.23 3.86 1.63
N ALA A 97 -5.02 2.61 2.04
CA ALA A 97 -5.33 2.15 3.39
C ALA A 97 -4.61 2.96 4.48
N SER A 98 -3.36 3.36 4.23
CA SER A 98 -2.58 4.17 5.18
C SER A 98 -2.74 5.68 4.99
N GLU A 99 -2.87 6.15 3.74
CA GLU A 99 -2.87 7.58 3.42
C GLU A 99 -4.25 8.22 3.58
N ASP A 100 -5.32 7.53 3.14
CA ASP A 100 -6.64 8.11 2.99
C ASP A 100 -7.66 7.57 4.01
N ILE A 101 -7.46 6.35 4.54
CA ILE A 101 -8.35 5.73 5.52
C ILE A 101 -7.72 5.76 6.91
N GLY A 102 -6.46 5.36 7.02
CA GLY A 102 -5.70 5.42 8.26
C GLY A 102 -6.43 4.75 9.43
N ASN A 103 -6.40 5.41 10.58
CA ASN A 103 -7.05 4.92 11.80
C ASN A 103 -8.57 5.12 11.84
N ALA A 104 -9.18 5.75 10.83
CA ALA A 104 -10.63 5.80 10.76
C ALA A 104 -11.25 4.41 10.55
N ASP A 105 -10.56 3.54 9.77
CA ASP A 105 -10.87 2.11 9.69
C ASP A 105 -9.60 1.27 9.45
N PRO A 106 -8.93 0.79 10.49
CA PRO A 106 -7.69 0.01 10.35
C PRO A 106 -7.88 -1.34 9.64
N ARG A 107 -9.13 -1.83 9.49
CA ARG A 107 -9.41 -3.06 8.71
C ARG A 107 -9.10 -2.89 7.23
N ALA A 108 -9.06 -1.66 6.72
CA ALA A 108 -8.72 -1.38 5.32
C ALA A 108 -7.34 -1.95 4.96
N MET A 109 -6.34 -1.78 5.82
CA MET A 109 -5.00 -2.34 5.61
C MET A 109 -5.04 -3.87 5.58
N GLN A 110 -5.76 -4.49 6.52
CA GLN A 110 -5.92 -5.94 6.58
C GLN A 110 -6.58 -6.51 5.32
N LEU A 111 -7.63 -5.84 4.84
CA LEU A 111 -8.33 -6.26 3.61
C LEU A 111 -7.47 -6.12 2.37
N ALA A 112 -6.68 -5.04 2.27
CA ALA A 112 -5.76 -4.85 1.15
C ALA A 112 -4.69 -5.95 1.12
N VAL A 113 -4.10 -6.31 2.27
CA VAL A 113 -3.15 -7.44 2.40
C VAL A 113 -3.82 -8.76 2.04
N ASN A 114 -5.01 -9.03 2.59
CA ASN A 114 -5.74 -10.27 2.31
C ASN A 114 -6.11 -10.42 0.83
N ALA A 115 -6.52 -9.32 0.17
CA ALA A 115 -6.81 -9.34 -1.26
C ALA A 115 -5.56 -9.62 -2.10
N TRP A 116 -4.42 -9.02 -1.73
CA TRP A 116 -3.11 -9.30 -2.32
C TRP A 116 -2.72 -10.77 -2.19
N ASP A 117 -2.79 -11.32 -0.99
CA ASP A 117 -2.45 -12.72 -0.71
C ASP A 117 -3.40 -13.68 -1.40
N THR A 118 -4.70 -13.36 -1.46
CA THR A 118 -5.69 -14.15 -2.18
C THR A 118 -5.35 -14.22 -3.65
N PHE A 119 -5.01 -13.10 -4.29
CA PHE A 119 -4.60 -13.08 -5.69
C PHE A 119 -3.43 -14.02 -5.96
N HIS A 120 -2.41 -14.01 -5.09
CA HIS A 120 -1.25 -14.91 -5.23
C HIS A 120 -1.59 -16.39 -5.07
N ARG A 121 -2.61 -16.72 -4.25
CA ARG A 121 -2.99 -18.11 -3.98
C ARG A 121 -3.89 -18.72 -5.05
N VAL A 122 -4.84 -17.94 -5.58
CA VAL A 122 -5.88 -18.44 -6.49
C VAL A 122 -5.68 -18.00 -7.94
N GLY A 123 -4.74 -17.10 -8.20
CA GLY A 123 -4.47 -16.58 -9.54
C GLY A 123 -5.45 -15.50 -10.02
N PRO A 124 -5.30 -15.02 -11.27
CA PRO A 124 -6.06 -13.86 -11.78
C PRO A 124 -7.58 -14.05 -11.80
N SER A 125 -8.06 -15.22 -12.24
CA SER A 125 -9.51 -15.47 -12.44
C SER A 125 -10.37 -15.19 -11.22
N GLU A 126 -9.90 -15.58 -10.04
CA GLU A 126 -10.58 -15.39 -8.76
C GLU A 126 -9.96 -14.23 -7.96
N GLY A 127 -8.65 -14.04 -8.06
CA GLY A 127 -7.92 -13.03 -7.30
C GLY A 127 -8.28 -11.60 -7.67
N GLU A 128 -8.64 -11.33 -8.92
CA GLU A 128 -9.15 -10.02 -9.35
C GLU A 128 -10.42 -9.62 -8.59
N ARG A 129 -11.29 -10.57 -8.25
CA ARG A 129 -12.50 -10.32 -7.46
C ARG A 129 -12.18 -9.97 -6.01
N ALA A 130 -11.12 -10.54 -5.43
CA ALA A 130 -10.68 -10.18 -4.09
C ALA A 130 -10.19 -8.73 -4.03
N ILE A 131 -9.45 -8.28 -5.06
CA ILE A 131 -9.04 -6.87 -5.19
C ILE A 131 -10.25 -5.97 -5.42
N ALA A 132 -11.23 -6.39 -6.24
CA ALA A 132 -12.47 -5.64 -6.43
C ALA A 132 -13.27 -5.51 -5.13
N GLN A 133 -13.39 -6.58 -4.33
CA GLN A 133 -14.04 -6.55 -3.02
C GLN A 133 -13.35 -5.55 -2.07
N ALA A 134 -12.03 -5.58 -1.98
CA ALA A 134 -11.26 -4.64 -1.18
C ALA A 134 -11.45 -3.19 -1.67
N THR A 135 -11.51 -2.98 -3.00
CA THR A 135 -11.77 -1.68 -3.62
C THR A 135 -13.11 -1.09 -3.17
N VAL A 136 -14.20 -1.86 -3.25
CA VAL A 136 -15.53 -1.42 -2.84
C VAL A 136 -15.55 -1.09 -1.35
N TYR A 137 -15.00 -1.98 -0.52
CA TYR A 137 -14.92 -1.74 0.92
C TYR A 137 -14.19 -0.43 1.24
N MET A 138 -13.01 -0.24 0.64
CA MET A 138 -12.17 0.93 0.90
C MET A 138 -12.76 2.21 0.33
N ALA A 139 -13.50 2.13 -0.78
CA ALA A 139 -14.26 3.28 -1.29
C ALA A 139 -15.33 3.73 -0.28
N LEU A 140 -15.99 2.80 0.41
CA LEU A 140 -17.05 3.11 1.38
C LEU A 140 -16.55 3.29 2.83
N ALA A 141 -15.31 2.94 3.12
CA ALA A 141 -14.71 3.13 4.45
C ALA A 141 -14.62 4.63 4.80
N PRO A 142 -14.74 4.98 6.09
CA PRO A 142 -14.51 6.36 6.55
C PRO A 142 -13.08 6.80 6.20
N LYS A 143 -12.93 8.04 5.75
CA LYS A 143 -11.65 8.59 5.28
C LYS A 143 -10.99 9.44 6.36
N SER A 144 -9.69 9.20 6.59
CA SER A 144 -8.83 10.06 7.40
C SER A 144 -7.39 10.02 6.91
N ASN A 145 -6.81 11.17 6.69
CA ASN A 145 -5.38 11.32 6.42
C ASN A 145 -4.61 11.87 7.65
N ALA A 146 -5.22 11.79 8.85
CA ALA A 146 -4.65 12.39 10.06
C ALA A 146 -3.27 11.80 10.41
N VAL A 147 -3.09 10.48 10.28
CA VAL A 147 -1.79 9.82 10.52
C VAL A 147 -0.75 10.25 9.47
N TYR A 148 -1.13 10.28 8.20
CA TYR A 148 -0.25 10.73 7.12
C TYR A 148 0.25 12.17 7.35
N GLN A 149 -0.66 13.10 7.71
CA GLN A 149 -0.30 14.47 8.02
C GLN A 149 0.56 14.58 9.29
N ALA A 150 0.22 13.83 10.34
CA ALA A 150 0.98 13.77 11.59
C ALA A 150 2.42 13.33 11.36
N PHE A 151 2.62 12.25 10.61
CA PHE A 151 3.95 11.73 10.31
C PHE A 151 4.78 12.69 9.45
N ASN A 152 4.16 13.35 8.45
CA ASN A 152 4.87 14.35 7.65
C ASN A 152 5.31 15.55 8.49
N LYS A 153 4.47 16.04 9.40
CA LYS A 153 4.87 17.10 10.35
C LYS A 153 5.98 16.63 11.29
N ALA A 154 5.87 15.43 11.84
CA ALA A 154 6.91 14.86 12.71
C ALA A 154 8.27 14.77 11.99
N LYS A 155 8.28 14.34 10.71
CA LYS A 155 9.52 14.30 9.90
C LYS A 155 10.18 15.69 9.78
N ILE A 156 9.40 16.71 9.50
CA ILE A 156 9.91 18.09 9.37
C ILE A 156 10.54 18.56 10.69
N VAL A 157 9.85 18.35 11.82
CA VAL A 157 10.39 18.73 13.13
C VAL A 157 11.65 17.90 13.46
N ALA A 158 11.63 16.60 13.19
CA ALA A 158 12.78 15.72 13.43
C ALA A 158 14.02 16.14 12.61
N GLU A 159 13.84 16.56 11.36
CA GLU A 159 14.92 17.10 10.53
C GLU A 159 15.52 18.37 11.16
N GLN A 160 14.68 19.30 11.61
CA GLN A 160 15.10 20.56 12.22
C GLN A 160 15.74 20.40 13.61
N THR A 161 15.48 19.28 14.29
CA THR A 161 15.92 19.01 15.67
C THR A 161 16.80 17.76 15.77
N SER A 162 17.41 17.34 14.67
CA SER A 162 18.21 16.12 14.57
C SER A 162 19.42 16.04 15.50
N THR A 163 19.87 17.20 16.04
CA THR A 163 21.00 17.28 16.96
C THR A 163 20.60 17.18 18.44
N LEU A 164 19.31 17.11 18.75
CA LEU A 164 18.85 16.99 20.13
C LEU A 164 19.00 15.53 20.61
N ASP A 165 19.60 15.38 21.78
CA ASP A 165 19.79 14.08 22.42
C ASP A 165 18.46 13.48 22.91
N VAL A 166 18.42 12.15 22.97
CA VAL A 166 17.36 11.42 23.67
C VAL A 166 17.47 11.73 25.16
N PRO A 167 16.36 12.09 25.84
CA PRO A 167 16.35 12.32 27.28
C PRO A 167 16.89 11.12 28.08
N ASP A 168 17.63 11.38 29.16
CA ASP A 168 18.32 10.32 29.91
C ASP A 168 17.35 9.29 30.51
N HIS A 169 16.15 9.70 30.94
CA HIS A 169 15.13 8.78 31.43
C HIS A 169 14.60 7.81 30.36
N LEU A 170 14.79 8.08 29.07
CA LEU A 170 14.41 7.20 27.97
C LEU A 170 15.58 6.35 27.44
N LYS A 171 16.81 6.59 27.93
CA LYS A 171 17.98 5.79 27.57
C LYS A 171 18.04 4.52 28.40
N ASN A 172 18.57 3.44 27.83
CA ASN A 172 18.78 2.20 28.57
C ASN A 172 20.14 2.21 29.26
N ALA A 173 20.16 1.91 30.55
CA ALA A 173 21.40 1.66 31.29
C ALA A 173 21.89 0.23 31.00
N THR A 174 22.77 0.08 30.00
CA THR A 174 23.30 -1.24 29.58
C THR A 174 24.66 -1.59 30.19
N SER A 175 25.26 -0.68 30.96
CA SER A 175 26.54 -0.84 31.61
C SER A 175 26.60 0.04 32.85
N ASP A 176 27.56 -0.27 33.78
CA ASP A 176 27.81 0.54 34.98
C ASP A 176 28.13 2.01 34.63
N ILE A 177 28.79 2.23 33.50
CA ILE A 177 29.12 3.57 33.00
C ILE A 177 27.85 4.32 32.61
N THR A 178 26.96 3.70 31.85
CA THR A 178 25.71 4.34 31.42
C THR A 178 24.75 4.56 32.57
N GLN A 179 24.76 3.66 33.56
CA GLN A 179 24.03 3.86 34.81
C GLN A 179 24.60 5.04 35.62
N ALA A 180 25.93 5.16 35.75
CA ALA A 180 26.56 6.30 36.39
C ALA A 180 26.31 7.64 35.68
N LEU A 181 25.99 7.61 34.40
CA LEU A 181 25.57 8.78 33.58
C LEU A 181 24.08 9.11 33.73
N GLY A 182 23.31 8.36 34.54
CA GLY A 182 21.89 8.62 34.77
C GLY A 182 20.97 8.07 33.70
N HIS A 183 21.43 7.14 32.86
CA HIS A 183 20.57 6.51 31.85
C HIS A 183 19.46 5.69 32.53
N GLY A 184 18.21 5.93 32.14
CA GLY A 184 17.06 5.28 32.74
C GLY A 184 16.63 5.81 34.10
N ASP A 185 17.37 6.75 34.67
CA ASP A 185 17.02 7.34 35.96
C ASP A 185 15.67 8.07 35.88
N THR A 186 14.86 7.88 36.89
CA THR A 186 13.52 8.49 36.97
C THR A 186 12.54 8.07 35.89
N TYR A 187 12.83 7.00 35.12
CA TYR A 187 11.84 6.44 34.18
C TYR A 187 10.66 5.87 34.96
N ARG A 188 9.46 6.30 34.60
CA ARG A 188 8.21 5.80 35.17
C ARG A 188 7.61 4.74 34.26
N TYR A 189 7.59 3.48 34.74
CA TYR A 189 7.05 2.37 33.96
C TYR A 189 5.52 2.44 33.97
N ALA A 190 4.92 2.74 32.83
CA ALA A 190 3.49 3.02 32.72
C ALA A 190 2.58 1.89 33.24
N HIS A 191 3.03 0.62 33.17
CA HIS A 191 2.24 -0.51 33.69
C HIS A 191 2.13 -0.54 35.22
N ASP A 192 3.04 0.11 35.94
CA ASP A 192 3.00 0.24 37.39
C ASP A 192 2.12 1.41 37.85
N GLU A 193 1.72 2.26 36.91
CA GLU A 193 0.93 3.46 37.14
C GLU A 193 -0.58 3.19 37.02
N THR A 194 -1.38 4.02 37.66
CA THR A 194 -2.84 3.97 37.55
C THR A 194 -3.28 4.09 36.09
N ASN A 195 -4.15 3.22 35.64
CA ASN A 195 -4.60 3.12 34.24
C ASN A 195 -3.50 2.80 33.21
N ALA A 196 -2.37 2.25 33.65
CA ALA A 196 -1.17 2.03 32.85
C ALA A 196 -0.75 3.30 32.07
N PHE A 197 -0.77 4.45 32.76
CA PHE A 197 -0.48 5.75 32.18
C PHE A 197 0.30 6.63 33.15
N ALA A 198 1.54 6.96 32.82
CA ALA A 198 2.38 7.86 33.60
C ALA A 198 1.97 9.32 33.33
N GLY A 199 0.98 9.82 34.05
CA GLY A 199 0.50 11.19 33.91
C GLY A 199 1.58 12.22 34.19
N GLY A 200 1.60 13.30 33.41
CA GLY A 200 2.59 14.37 33.52
C GLY A 200 3.98 14.05 32.96
N GLU A 201 4.15 12.85 32.40
CA GLU A 201 5.41 12.46 31.75
C GLU A 201 5.57 13.16 30.39
N ASN A 202 6.82 13.39 29.99
CA ASN A 202 7.16 13.96 28.69
C ASN A 202 8.25 13.10 28.02
N TYR A 203 7.99 12.73 26.78
CA TYR A 203 8.84 11.84 25.98
C TYR A 203 9.63 12.57 24.89
N PHE A 204 9.50 13.90 24.80
CA PHE A 204 10.32 14.72 23.90
C PHE A 204 11.60 15.19 24.58
N PRO A 205 12.65 15.52 23.82
CA PRO A 205 13.78 16.26 24.35
C PRO A 205 13.30 17.54 25.06
N GLN A 206 13.87 17.84 26.25
CA GLN A 206 13.46 19.02 27.03
C GLN A 206 13.51 20.31 26.20
N ALA A 207 14.58 20.49 25.43
CA ALA A 207 14.72 21.66 24.57
C ALA A 207 13.60 21.80 23.53
N LEU A 208 13.11 20.67 23.00
CA LEU A 208 11.97 20.66 22.08
C LEU A 208 10.65 20.89 22.79
N ALA A 209 10.43 20.24 23.94
CA ALA A 209 9.21 20.38 24.72
C ALA A 209 8.96 21.82 25.21
N GLN A 210 10.04 22.52 25.56
CA GLN A 210 9.98 23.91 26.04
C GLN A 210 10.09 24.97 24.93
N ALA A 211 10.41 24.58 23.70
CA ALA A 211 10.57 25.50 22.59
C ALA A 211 9.22 26.06 22.11
N LYS A 212 9.12 27.38 22.03
CA LYS A 212 7.88 28.07 21.58
C LYS A 212 7.64 27.97 20.07
N GLY A 213 8.60 27.45 19.30
CA GLY A 213 8.56 27.47 17.83
C GLY A 213 8.06 26.19 17.17
N TYR A 214 7.83 25.12 17.94
CA TYR A 214 7.46 23.81 17.40
C TYR A 214 6.09 23.35 17.91
N ASP A 215 5.20 22.98 16.99
CA ASP A 215 3.94 22.28 17.32
C ASP A 215 4.24 20.76 17.37
N THR A 216 4.40 20.23 18.58
CA THR A 216 4.62 18.79 18.83
C THR A 216 3.31 18.01 18.92
N ASN A 217 2.16 18.64 18.80
CA ASN A 217 0.87 17.99 18.71
C ASN A 217 0.60 17.55 17.26
N PHE A 218 1.30 16.51 16.82
CA PHE A 218 1.26 16.05 15.43
C PHE A 218 -0.06 15.37 15.07
N TYR A 219 -0.53 14.43 15.89
CA TYR A 219 -1.71 13.63 15.61
C TYR A 219 -2.98 14.29 16.09
N LYS A 220 -3.83 14.65 15.13
CA LYS A 220 -5.14 15.30 15.37
C LYS A 220 -6.22 14.38 14.79
N PRO A 221 -6.76 13.42 15.58
CA PRO A 221 -7.78 12.49 15.10
C PRO A 221 -9.03 13.21 14.61
N THR A 222 -9.66 12.64 13.57
CA THR A 222 -10.92 13.16 13.04
C THR A 222 -12.14 12.63 13.82
N GLU A 223 -13.33 13.12 13.47
CA GLU A 223 -14.61 12.62 14.02
C GLU A 223 -15.16 11.43 13.20
N ARG A 224 -14.33 10.75 12.40
CA ARG A 224 -14.75 9.71 11.46
C ARG A 224 -14.30 8.33 11.90
N GLY A 225 -15.20 7.35 11.78
CA GLY A 225 -14.92 5.96 12.11
C GLY A 225 -14.36 5.76 13.52
N LEU A 226 -13.34 4.91 13.64
CA LEU A 226 -12.68 4.62 14.91
C LEU A 226 -11.93 5.83 15.48
N GLU A 227 -11.51 6.79 14.66
CA GLU A 227 -10.76 7.97 15.14
C GLU A 227 -11.56 8.83 16.12
N LYS A 228 -12.91 8.79 16.09
CA LYS A 228 -13.72 9.43 17.11
C LYS A 228 -13.40 8.90 18.51
N GLN A 229 -13.34 7.57 18.66
CA GLN A 229 -12.98 6.94 19.95
C GLN A 229 -11.52 7.22 20.34
N LEU A 230 -10.60 7.24 19.36
CA LEU A 230 -9.20 7.60 19.61
C LEU A 230 -9.06 9.06 20.05
N LYS A 231 -9.88 9.97 19.53
CA LYS A 231 -9.93 11.35 19.94
C LYS A 231 -10.38 11.50 21.39
N ASP A 232 -11.47 10.82 21.77
CA ASP A 232 -11.99 10.82 23.14
C ASP A 232 -10.92 10.29 24.11
N LYS A 233 -10.25 9.17 23.75
CA LYS A 233 -9.16 8.60 24.53
C LYS A 233 -8.00 9.57 24.67
N LEU A 234 -7.58 10.21 23.59
CA LEU A 234 -6.49 11.19 23.60
C LEU A 234 -6.82 12.41 24.49
N GLN A 235 -8.06 12.89 24.44
CA GLN A 235 -8.50 13.99 25.31
C GLN A 235 -8.47 13.58 26.79
N TYR A 236 -8.91 12.38 27.11
CA TYR A 236 -8.85 11.84 28.46
C TYR A 236 -7.39 11.74 28.96
N LEU A 237 -6.48 11.19 28.16
CA LEU A 237 -5.05 11.11 28.53
C LEU A 237 -4.42 12.49 28.69
N ASN A 238 -4.75 13.45 27.84
CA ASN A 238 -4.30 14.82 27.96
C ASN A 238 -4.82 15.52 29.22
N GLN A 239 -6.02 15.15 29.68
CA GLN A 239 -6.56 15.63 30.95
C GLN A 239 -5.78 15.05 32.11
N LEU A 240 -5.53 13.74 32.15
CA LEU A 240 -4.69 13.08 33.16
C LEU A 240 -3.30 13.68 33.23
N ASN A 241 -2.70 13.99 32.08
CA ASN A 241 -1.41 14.69 32.03
C ASN A 241 -1.45 16.05 32.72
N ARG A 242 -2.48 16.87 32.47
CA ARG A 242 -2.61 18.20 33.07
C ARG A 242 -2.89 18.17 34.57
N GLU A 243 -3.62 17.14 35.02
CA GLU A 243 -4.04 17.00 36.42
C GLU A 243 -2.98 16.27 37.28
N SER A 244 -1.95 15.71 36.67
CA SER A 244 -0.88 15.02 37.40
C SER A 244 -0.09 16.01 38.25
N ASN A 245 0.21 15.60 39.49
CA ASN A 245 1.14 16.32 40.36
C ASN A 245 2.61 16.19 39.93
N ASP A 246 2.91 15.12 39.20
CA ASP A 246 4.24 14.87 38.63
C ASP A 246 4.31 15.49 37.25
N GLN A 247 5.10 16.51 37.07
CA GLN A 247 5.28 17.18 35.78
C GLN A 247 6.75 17.12 35.38
N ARG A 248 7.04 16.46 34.26
CA ARG A 248 8.37 16.46 33.68
C ARG A 248 8.49 17.64 32.73
N TYR A 249 9.19 18.67 33.13
CA TYR A 249 9.43 19.96 32.44
C TYR A 249 8.31 20.47 31.53
#